data_02ffceb2e1f45527b8f52b8ec385be9a
#
_entry.id   02ffceb2e1f45527b8f52b8ec385be9a
#
_cell.length_a   1.000
_cell.length_b   1.000
_cell.length_c   1.000
_cell.angle_alpha   90.00
_cell.angle_beta   90.00
_cell.angle_gamma   90.00
#
_symmetry.space_group_name_H-M   'P 1'
#
loop_
_entity.id
_entity.type
_entity.pdbx_description
1 polymer ?
#
loop_
_entity_poly.entity_id
_entity_poly.type
_entity_poly.pdbx_seq_one_letter_code
_entity_poly.pdbx_strand_id
1 'polypeptide(L)'
;LIDNNARKRIQSQQSDGETVHHASVNLKRIPGLDDLSDKALLGFLKVVVEINRDKQVLAYRSGKRLQHEGHDFQLRMGFGLHAGWGMEAVGSLQKVDATYLSPHVNMSARMEAASRQFGVAVLMTESFFELMSNEAQSVCRRLDIVTVKGSAQPMPIYTYDTFQNQEFPELLAPKNTDLSLASLLKKQADNYTTREWTTDRDLLQLRGLATPAFNEKFKEGINAYLAANWAKARQLLEECDKMMEKSDRGGDGPSQTILGYMRNRA
;
A
#
# COMPACT_ATOMS: atom_id res chain seq x y z
N LEU A 1 -6.43 2.98 -15.17
CA LEU A 1 -6.77 3.68 -16.42
C LEU A 1 -8.12 4.35 -16.23
N ILE A 2 -8.10 5.66 -16.02
CA ILE A 2 -9.29 6.45 -15.71
C ILE A 2 -10.01 6.73 -17.02
N ASP A 3 -11.25 6.26 -17.13
CA ASP A 3 -12.14 6.62 -18.21
C ASP A 3 -12.71 8.02 -17.95
N ASN A 4 -12.65 8.93 -18.96
CA ASN A 4 -13.21 10.28 -18.86
C ASN A 4 -14.72 10.29 -18.57
N ASN A 5 -15.44 9.21 -18.89
CA ASN A 5 -16.85 9.06 -18.54
C ASN A 5 -17.05 8.81 -17.04
N ALA A 6 -16.09 8.23 -16.32
CA ALA A 6 -16.15 8.07 -14.88
C ALA A 6 -16.06 9.42 -14.14
N ARG A 7 -15.24 10.37 -14.64
CA ARG A 7 -15.13 11.71 -14.06
C ARG A 7 -16.43 12.54 -14.23
N LYS A 8 -17.06 12.45 -15.39
CA LYS A 8 -18.36 13.12 -15.62
C LYS A 8 -19.47 12.55 -14.72
N ARG A 9 -19.43 11.25 -14.42
CA ARG A 9 -20.38 10.61 -13.51
C ARG A 9 -20.19 11.04 -12.06
N ILE A 10 -18.95 11.26 -11.60
CA ILE A 10 -18.68 11.79 -10.25
C ILE A 10 -19.28 13.19 -10.08
N GLN A 11 -19.18 14.06 -11.11
CA GLN A 11 -19.75 15.41 -11.06
C GLN A 11 -21.28 15.43 -11.19
N SER A 12 -21.89 14.46 -11.89
CA SER A 12 -23.34 14.41 -12.05
C SER A 12 -24.07 13.73 -10.88
N GLN A 13 -23.41 12.84 -10.14
CA GLN A 13 -24.01 12.17 -8.97
C GLN A 13 -24.08 13.05 -7.72
N GLN A 14 -23.43 14.22 -7.71
CA GLN A 14 -23.62 15.21 -6.65
C GLN A 14 -24.94 15.98 -6.76
N SER A 15 -25.69 15.83 -7.88
CA SER A 15 -26.91 16.59 -8.14
C SER A 15 -28.23 15.79 -8.01
N ASP A 16 -28.20 14.45 -8.00
CA ASP A 16 -29.43 13.66 -7.96
C ASP A 16 -29.49 12.80 -6.69
N GLY A 17 -30.29 13.28 -5.74
CA GLY A 17 -30.52 12.63 -4.45
C GLY A 17 -31.47 11.45 -4.55
N GLU A 18 -31.08 10.31 -5.12
CA GLU A 18 -31.69 9.03 -4.90
C GLU A 18 -30.76 8.16 -4.02
N THR A 19 -31.03 8.19 -2.72
CA THR A 19 -30.43 7.32 -1.72
C THR A 19 -30.99 5.92 -1.87
N VAL A 20 -30.27 5.06 -2.55
CA VAL A 20 -30.46 3.60 -2.41
C VAL A 20 -29.95 3.25 -1.01
N HIS A 21 -30.87 3.02 -0.07
CA HIS A 21 -30.58 2.53 1.28
C HIS A 21 -30.08 1.08 1.19
N HIS A 22 -28.82 0.85 0.84
CA HIS A 22 -28.14 -0.33 1.30
C HIS A 22 -27.89 -0.15 2.80
N ALA A 23 -28.33 -1.12 3.61
CA ALA A 23 -27.97 -1.18 5.02
C ALA A 23 -26.45 -1.38 5.11
N SER A 24 -25.70 -0.28 4.98
CA SER A 24 -24.26 -0.30 5.16
C SER A 24 -23.98 -0.42 6.66
N VAL A 25 -23.51 -1.59 7.07
CA VAL A 25 -22.95 -1.75 8.41
C VAL A 25 -21.76 -0.78 8.48
N ASN A 26 -21.85 0.21 9.37
CA ASN A 26 -20.74 1.12 9.58
C ASN A 26 -19.66 0.39 10.36
N LEU A 27 -18.75 -0.26 9.63
CA LEU A 27 -17.66 -1.06 10.18
C LEU A 27 -16.76 -0.24 11.12
N LYS A 28 -16.63 1.08 10.91
CA LYS A 28 -15.85 1.98 11.78
C LYS A 28 -16.37 2.02 13.24
N ARG A 29 -17.60 1.55 13.49
CA ARG A 29 -18.19 1.48 14.85
C ARG A 29 -17.90 0.16 15.58
N ILE A 30 -17.23 -0.79 14.92
CA ILE A 30 -16.86 -2.05 15.57
C ILE A 30 -15.58 -1.81 16.37
N PRO A 31 -15.63 -1.92 17.71
CA PRO A 31 -14.45 -1.70 18.55
C PRO A 31 -13.31 -2.66 18.18
N GLY A 32 -12.07 -2.12 18.07
CA GLY A 32 -10.87 -2.90 17.76
C GLY A 32 -10.70 -3.28 16.29
N LEU A 33 -11.57 -2.83 15.39
CA LEU A 33 -11.40 -3.08 13.96
C LEU A 33 -10.27 -2.23 13.37
N ASP A 34 -10.08 -1.03 13.90
CA ASP A 34 -8.94 -0.15 13.61
C ASP A 34 -7.62 -0.81 14.00
N ASP A 35 -7.54 -1.34 15.23
CA ASP A 35 -6.38 -2.10 15.72
C ASP A 35 -6.07 -3.33 14.84
N LEU A 36 -7.09 -4.08 14.45
CA LEU A 36 -6.94 -5.23 13.55
C LEU A 36 -6.44 -4.82 12.16
N SER A 37 -6.97 -3.74 11.61
CA SER A 37 -6.59 -3.23 10.30
C SER A 37 -5.16 -2.69 10.30
N ASP A 38 -4.77 -1.98 11.35
CA ASP A 38 -3.41 -1.51 11.56
C ASP A 38 -2.42 -2.66 11.67
N LYS A 39 -2.73 -3.69 12.46
CA LYS A 39 -1.90 -4.90 12.59
C LYS A 39 -1.77 -5.66 11.29
N ALA A 40 -2.82 -5.66 10.46
CA ALA A 40 -2.75 -6.29 9.13
C ALA A 40 -1.74 -5.56 8.24
N LEU A 41 -1.80 -4.22 8.15
CA LEU A 41 -0.80 -3.45 7.40
C LEU A 41 0.59 -3.62 8.00
N LEU A 42 0.73 -3.49 9.31
CA LEU A 42 1.98 -3.64 10.04
C LEU A 42 2.65 -5.00 9.74
N GLY A 43 1.86 -6.08 9.70
CA GLY A 43 2.37 -7.41 9.40
C GLY A 43 3.05 -7.49 8.04
N PHE A 44 2.46 -6.92 6.99
CA PHE A 44 3.08 -6.87 5.66
C PHE A 44 4.32 -5.99 5.62
N LEU A 45 4.32 -4.85 6.31
CA LEU A 45 5.49 -3.99 6.39
C LEU A 45 6.64 -4.69 7.13
N LYS A 46 6.35 -5.39 8.22
CA LYS A 46 7.37 -6.17 8.95
C LYS A 46 7.92 -7.35 8.13
N VAL A 47 7.13 -7.97 7.26
CA VAL A 47 7.65 -8.96 6.30
C VAL A 47 8.70 -8.33 5.38
N VAL A 48 8.46 -7.13 4.84
CA VAL A 48 9.45 -6.41 4.02
C VAL A 48 10.71 -6.11 4.83
N VAL A 49 10.56 -5.68 6.07
CA VAL A 49 11.67 -5.39 6.97
C VAL A 49 12.52 -6.66 7.22
N GLU A 50 11.88 -7.79 7.56
CA GLU A 50 12.58 -9.03 7.87
C GLU A 50 13.30 -9.61 6.63
N ILE A 51 12.72 -9.55 5.45
CA ILE A 51 13.39 -9.93 4.20
C ILE A 51 14.67 -9.11 3.97
N ASN A 52 14.67 -7.85 4.36
CA ASN A 52 15.81 -6.95 4.20
C ASN A 52 16.70 -6.87 5.46
N ARG A 53 16.45 -7.72 6.44
CA ARG A 53 17.26 -7.93 7.66
C ARG A 53 17.96 -9.27 7.66
N ASP A 54 17.34 -10.32 7.12
CA ASP A 54 17.86 -11.66 7.14
C ASP A 54 19.09 -11.82 6.23
N LYS A 55 20.23 -12.15 6.82
CA LYS A 55 21.51 -12.30 6.11
C LYS A 55 21.48 -13.39 5.04
N GLN A 56 20.70 -14.46 5.25
CA GLN A 56 20.60 -15.54 4.27
C GLN A 56 19.83 -15.06 3.03
N VAL A 57 18.75 -14.29 3.24
CA VAL A 57 18.00 -13.68 2.14
C VAL A 57 18.84 -12.62 1.42
N LEU A 58 19.55 -11.78 2.17
CA LEU A 58 20.43 -10.75 1.60
C LEU A 58 21.58 -11.36 0.77
N ALA A 59 22.09 -12.54 1.15
CA ALA A 59 23.12 -13.24 0.38
C ALA A 59 22.69 -13.62 -1.05
N TYR A 60 21.38 -13.74 -1.31
CA TYR A 60 20.89 -13.97 -2.67
C TYR A 60 21.10 -12.78 -3.61
N ARG A 61 21.28 -11.56 -3.09
CA ARG A 61 21.53 -10.36 -3.90
C ARG A 61 22.79 -10.51 -4.76
N SER A 62 23.85 -11.10 -4.20
CA SER A 62 25.13 -11.35 -4.89
C SER A 62 25.22 -12.70 -5.58
N GLY A 63 24.14 -13.50 -5.57
CA GLY A 63 24.12 -14.84 -6.15
C GLY A 63 24.24 -14.84 -7.67
N LYS A 64 25.38 -15.31 -8.22
CA LYS A 64 25.66 -15.34 -9.67
C LYS A 64 24.55 -15.97 -10.53
N ARG A 65 23.78 -16.93 -9.97
CA ARG A 65 22.69 -17.60 -10.69
C ARG A 65 21.42 -16.74 -10.82
N LEU A 66 21.27 -15.73 -9.97
CA LEU A 66 20.10 -14.84 -9.91
C LEU A 66 20.39 -13.46 -10.52
N GLN A 67 21.66 -13.16 -10.78
CA GLN A 67 22.04 -11.92 -11.47
C GLN A 67 21.52 -11.95 -12.90
N HIS A 68 20.88 -10.87 -13.33
CA HIS A 68 20.43 -10.66 -14.69
C HIS A 68 21.13 -9.43 -15.26
N GLU A 69 21.76 -9.57 -16.44
CA GLU A 69 22.46 -8.47 -17.11
C GLU A 69 23.51 -7.73 -16.24
N GLY A 70 24.16 -8.44 -15.30
CA GLY A 70 25.18 -7.85 -14.43
C GLY A 70 24.64 -7.04 -13.24
N HIS A 71 23.32 -7.01 -13.04
CA HIS A 71 22.70 -6.37 -11.89
C HIS A 71 22.45 -7.38 -10.76
N ASP A 72 22.63 -6.92 -9.53
CA ASP A 72 22.33 -7.70 -8.33
C ASP A 72 20.84 -8.05 -8.26
N PHE A 73 20.54 -9.27 -7.83
CA PHE A 73 19.16 -9.71 -7.64
C PHE A 73 18.53 -8.99 -6.44
N GLN A 74 17.37 -8.40 -6.66
CA GLN A 74 16.58 -7.79 -5.58
C GLN A 74 15.25 -8.52 -5.44
N LEU A 75 15.05 -9.13 -4.27
CA LEU A 75 13.74 -9.66 -3.91
C LEU A 75 12.80 -8.51 -3.58
N ARG A 76 11.76 -8.35 -4.37
CA ARG A 76 10.71 -7.33 -4.17
C ARG A 76 9.38 -8.02 -3.97
N MET A 77 8.63 -7.56 -2.98
CA MET A 77 7.28 -8.04 -2.72
C MET A 77 6.27 -6.91 -2.95
N GLY A 78 5.13 -7.28 -3.53
CA GLY A 78 3.98 -6.41 -3.69
C GLY A 78 2.81 -6.92 -2.85
N PHE A 79 2.06 -6.00 -2.23
CA PHE A 79 0.90 -6.31 -1.39
C PHE A 79 -0.30 -5.48 -1.82
N GLY A 80 -1.44 -6.15 -2.00
CA GLY A 80 -2.72 -5.52 -2.28
C GLY A 80 -3.68 -5.71 -1.12
N LEU A 81 -4.12 -4.62 -0.49
CA LEU A 81 -4.99 -4.64 0.67
C LEU A 81 -6.39 -4.12 0.32
N HIS A 82 -7.39 -4.88 0.70
CA HIS A 82 -8.79 -4.53 0.50
C HIS A 82 -9.64 -5.09 1.62
N ALA A 83 -10.65 -4.35 2.03
CA ALA A 83 -11.65 -4.80 2.98
C ALA A 83 -13.02 -4.96 2.29
N GLY A 84 -13.67 -6.07 2.55
CA GLY A 84 -14.99 -6.37 1.99
C GLY A 84 -15.54 -7.67 2.56
N TRP A 85 -16.77 -7.99 2.22
CA TRP A 85 -17.38 -9.25 2.64
C TRP A 85 -16.77 -10.44 1.88
N GLY A 86 -16.75 -11.59 2.53
CA GLY A 86 -16.34 -12.85 1.93
C GLY A 86 -17.25 -13.98 2.41
N MET A 87 -17.45 -14.98 1.57
CA MET A 87 -18.12 -16.22 1.91
C MET A 87 -17.05 -17.30 2.08
N GLU A 88 -16.99 -17.87 3.26
CA GLU A 88 -16.15 -19.03 3.53
C GLU A 88 -16.88 -20.30 3.11
N ALA A 89 -16.28 -21.11 2.26
CA ALA A 89 -16.79 -22.39 1.83
C ALA A 89 -15.80 -23.50 2.17
N VAL A 90 -16.33 -24.61 2.72
CA VAL A 90 -15.54 -25.83 2.95
C VAL A 90 -15.91 -26.80 1.84
N GLY A 91 -14.96 -27.13 0.98
CA GLY A 91 -15.20 -27.96 -0.18
C GLY A 91 -14.99 -29.46 0.11
N SER A 92 -15.80 -30.27 -0.51
CA SER A 92 -15.83 -31.72 -0.73
C SER A 92 -15.62 -32.68 0.47
N LEU A 93 -16.32 -33.82 0.39
CA LEU A 93 -16.25 -34.92 1.37
C LEU A 93 -14.87 -35.60 1.48
N GLN A 94 -14.01 -35.40 0.49
CA GLN A 94 -12.71 -36.09 0.41
C GLN A 94 -11.52 -35.16 0.70
N LYS A 95 -11.67 -33.82 0.56
CA LYS A 95 -10.64 -32.85 0.84
C LYS A 95 -11.27 -31.61 1.46
N VAL A 96 -10.86 -31.30 2.67
CA VAL A 96 -11.30 -30.08 3.37
C VAL A 96 -10.37 -28.94 2.96
N ASP A 97 -10.83 -28.09 2.03
CA ASP A 97 -10.16 -26.85 1.66
C ASP A 97 -11.07 -25.70 2.09
N ALA A 98 -10.58 -24.83 2.95
CA ALA A 98 -11.25 -23.57 3.25
C ALA A 98 -10.98 -22.59 2.08
N THR A 99 -12.03 -22.17 1.41
CA THR A 99 -11.96 -21.25 0.27
C THR A 99 -12.80 -20.02 0.57
N TYR A 100 -12.22 -18.86 0.35
CA TYR A 100 -12.95 -17.59 0.42
C TYR A 100 -13.40 -17.18 -0.98
N LEU A 101 -14.71 -17.07 -1.17
CA LEU A 101 -15.32 -16.66 -2.44
C LEU A 101 -15.91 -15.26 -2.26
N SER A 102 -15.39 -14.30 -3.01
CA SER A 102 -15.95 -12.95 -3.04
C SER A 102 -15.35 -12.14 -4.20
N PRO A 103 -16.07 -11.16 -4.76
CA PRO A 103 -15.49 -10.14 -5.62
C PRO A 103 -14.36 -9.36 -4.94
N HIS A 104 -14.41 -9.25 -3.61
CA HIS A 104 -13.42 -8.54 -2.80
C HIS A 104 -12.08 -9.26 -2.73
N VAL A 105 -12.04 -10.59 -2.76
CA VAL A 105 -10.79 -11.37 -2.90
C VAL A 105 -10.09 -11.02 -4.21
N ASN A 106 -10.84 -10.94 -5.30
CA ASN A 106 -10.30 -10.51 -6.60
C ASN A 106 -9.83 -9.05 -6.58
N MET A 107 -10.44 -8.19 -5.76
CA MET A 107 -10.03 -6.80 -5.61
C MET A 107 -8.65 -6.69 -4.98
N SER A 108 -8.35 -7.45 -3.93
CA SER A 108 -7.01 -7.51 -3.34
C SER A 108 -5.95 -7.95 -4.34
N ALA A 109 -6.22 -9.00 -5.14
CA ALA A 109 -5.32 -9.45 -6.20
C ALA A 109 -5.08 -8.37 -7.27
N ARG A 110 -6.11 -7.57 -7.58
CA ARG A 110 -5.97 -6.43 -8.52
C ARG A 110 -5.17 -5.29 -7.94
N MET A 111 -5.29 -5.01 -6.65
CA MET A 111 -4.46 -4.02 -5.97
C MET A 111 -2.99 -4.46 -5.99
N GLU A 112 -2.70 -5.75 -5.74
CA GLU A 112 -1.35 -6.28 -5.85
C GLU A 112 -0.79 -6.10 -7.28
N ALA A 113 -1.56 -6.47 -8.31
CA ALA A 113 -1.13 -6.28 -9.68
C ALA A 113 -0.93 -4.79 -10.04
N ALA A 114 -1.79 -3.90 -9.56
CA ALA A 114 -1.69 -2.46 -9.78
C ALA A 114 -0.51 -1.83 -9.02
N SER A 115 -0.07 -2.41 -7.89
CA SER A 115 1.08 -1.91 -7.13
C SER A 115 2.35 -1.86 -7.99
N ARG A 116 2.51 -2.83 -8.89
CA ARG A 116 3.63 -2.86 -9.86
C ARG A 116 3.54 -1.71 -10.88
N GLN A 117 2.34 -1.36 -11.33
CA GLN A 117 2.12 -0.24 -12.26
C GLN A 117 2.45 1.10 -11.60
N PHE A 118 2.02 1.30 -10.36
CA PHE A 118 2.34 2.52 -9.60
C PHE A 118 3.76 2.51 -9.02
N GLY A 119 4.44 1.37 -9.06
CA GLY A 119 5.80 1.26 -8.54
C GLY A 119 5.90 1.32 -7.02
N VAL A 120 4.85 0.92 -6.31
CA VAL A 120 4.79 0.87 -4.85
C VAL A 120 4.77 -0.58 -4.36
N ALA A 121 5.23 -0.83 -3.13
CA ALA A 121 5.19 -2.16 -2.54
C ALA A 121 3.80 -2.48 -1.98
N VAL A 122 3.14 -1.52 -1.39
CA VAL A 122 1.82 -1.68 -0.78
C VAL A 122 0.82 -0.81 -1.53
N LEU A 123 -0.29 -1.38 -1.95
CA LEU A 123 -1.41 -0.64 -2.50
C LEU A 123 -2.69 -1.06 -1.80
N MET A 124 -3.47 -0.09 -1.32
CA MET A 124 -4.70 -0.34 -0.59
C MET A 124 -5.86 0.47 -1.13
N THR A 125 -7.05 -0.11 -1.05
CA THR A 125 -8.30 0.57 -1.38
C THR A 125 -8.75 1.48 -0.25
N GLU A 126 -9.61 2.44 -0.57
CA GLU A 126 -10.25 3.31 0.42
C GLU A 126 -10.97 2.50 1.51
N SER A 127 -11.67 1.41 1.15
CA SER A 127 -12.39 0.58 2.10
C SER A 127 -11.49 -0.05 3.17
N PHE A 128 -10.23 -0.35 2.85
CA PHE A 128 -9.25 -0.80 3.83
C PHE A 128 -8.65 0.38 4.60
N PHE A 129 -8.25 1.43 3.89
CA PHE A 129 -7.65 2.64 4.46
C PHE A 129 -8.54 3.26 5.54
N GLU A 130 -9.83 3.34 5.31
CA GLU A 130 -10.80 3.91 6.24
C GLU A 130 -11.03 3.12 7.52
N LEU A 131 -10.65 1.84 7.55
CA LEU A 131 -10.73 1.00 8.76
C LEU A 131 -9.55 1.18 9.69
N MET A 132 -8.43 1.73 9.21
CA MET A 132 -7.23 1.95 10.02
C MET A 132 -7.41 3.11 11.00
N SER A 133 -6.57 3.14 12.04
CA SER A 133 -6.48 4.26 12.97
C SER A 133 -6.08 5.57 12.27
N ASN A 134 -6.39 6.71 12.88
CA ASN A 134 -6.00 8.02 12.36
C ASN A 134 -4.48 8.15 12.24
N GLU A 135 -3.73 7.56 13.17
CA GLU A 135 -2.27 7.54 13.18
C GLU A 135 -1.72 6.78 11.96
N ALA A 136 -2.24 5.59 11.67
CA ALA A 136 -1.88 4.82 10.50
C ALA A 136 -2.24 5.54 9.20
N GLN A 137 -3.44 6.12 9.13
CA GLN A 137 -3.88 6.91 7.98
C GLN A 137 -2.97 8.12 7.72
N SER A 138 -2.50 8.79 8.79
CA SER A 138 -1.67 10.00 8.68
C SER A 138 -0.32 9.76 8.03
N VAL A 139 0.18 8.53 8.04
CA VAL A 139 1.47 8.13 7.45
C VAL A 139 1.33 7.49 6.07
N CYS A 140 0.11 7.37 5.56
CA CYS A 140 -0.18 6.89 4.22
C CYS A 140 -0.49 8.07 3.28
N ARG A 141 -0.28 7.88 1.99
CA ARG A 141 -0.64 8.89 0.98
C ARG A 141 -1.63 8.34 -0.05
N ARG A 142 -2.55 9.20 -0.48
CA ARG A 142 -3.46 8.90 -1.59
C ARG A 142 -2.70 9.05 -2.91
N LEU A 143 -2.78 8.02 -3.77
CA LEU A 143 -2.10 8.02 -5.05
C LEU A 143 -2.97 8.54 -6.19
N ASP A 144 -4.20 8.05 -6.30
CA ASP A 144 -5.10 8.37 -7.41
C ASP A 144 -6.54 7.98 -7.06
N ILE A 145 -7.45 8.23 -7.99
CA ILE A 145 -8.80 7.68 -8.01
C ILE A 145 -8.93 6.82 -9.28
N VAL A 146 -9.06 5.51 -9.10
CA VAL A 146 -9.01 4.55 -10.21
C VAL A 146 -10.29 3.75 -10.36
N THR A 147 -10.61 3.36 -11.59
CA THR A 147 -11.62 2.36 -11.88
C THR A 147 -10.92 1.03 -12.17
N VAL A 148 -11.25 0.00 -11.42
CA VAL A 148 -10.67 -1.34 -11.57
C VAL A 148 -11.64 -2.22 -12.36
N LYS A 149 -11.12 -3.11 -13.21
CA LYS A 149 -11.97 -4.04 -13.98
C LYS A 149 -12.92 -4.80 -13.04
N GLY A 150 -14.24 -4.68 -13.28
CA GLY A 150 -15.29 -5.27 -12.43
C GLY A 150 -15.73 -4.43 -11.24
N SER A 151 -15.22 -3.19 -11.08
CA SER A 151 -15.84 -2.16 -10.27
C SER A 151 -16.51 -1.14 -11.17
N ALA A 152 -17.77 -0.80 -10.92
CA ALA A 152 -18.48 0.24 -11.66
C ALA A 152 -18.14 1.64 -11.16
N GLN A 153 -17.61 1.74 -9.95
CA GLN A 153 -17.35 3.02 -9.27
C GLN A 153 -15.84 3.27 -9.18
N PRO A 154 -15.39 4.52 -9.47
CA PRO A 154 -14.03 4.94 -9.18
C PRO A 154 -13.78 4.92 -7.66
N MET A 155 -12.60 4.49 -7.25
CA MET A 155 -12.22 4.43 -5.85
C MET A 155 -10.85 5.07 -5.64
N PRO A 156 -10.66 5.82 -4.56
CA PRO A 156 -9.34 6.25 -4.11
C PRO A 156 -8.47 5.05 -3.73
N ILE A 157 -7.19 5.16 -4.08
CA ILE A 157 -6.16 4.18 -3.70
C ILE A 157 -5.06 4.87 -2.92
N TYR A 158 -4.49 4.11 -1.96
CA TYR A 158 -3.53 4.61 -1.00
C TYR A 158 -2.31 3.71 -0.93
N THR A 159 -1.20 4.27 -0.47
CA THR A 159 0.03 3.52 -0.20
C THR A 159 0.64 3.92 1.15
N TYR A 160 1.38 3.00 1.74
CA TYR A 160 2.42 3.28 2.71
C TYR A 160 3.76 3.20 1.97
N ASP A 161 4.52 4.28 1.97
CA ASP A 161 5.80 4.32 1.25
C ASP A 161 6.78 3.31 1.84
N THR A 162 7.28 2.43 0.99
CA THR A 162 8.07 1.27 1.39
C THR A 162 9.25 1.13 0.46
N PHE A 163 10.43 1.52 0.92
CA PHE A 163 11.67 1.40 0.17
C PHE A 163 12.34 0.08 0.51
N GLN A 164 12.36 -0.83 -0.46
CA GLN A 164 12.81 -2.21 -0.25
C GLN A 164 14.31 -2.41 -0.48
N ASN A 165 14.99 -1.45 -1.15
CA ASN A 165 16.43 -1.55 -1.41
C ASN A 165 17.26 -0.94 -0.28
N GLN A 166 17.12 -1.53 0.91
CA GLN A 166 17.87 -1.12 2.09
C GLN A 166 18.15 -2.33 2.98
N GLU A 167 18.99 -2.15 3.99
CA GLU A 167 19.30 -3.17 4.99
C GLU A 167 18.85 -2.70 6.36
N PHE A 168 18.28 -3.61 7.12
CA PHE A 168 17.83 -3.32 8.48
C PHE A 168 18.82 -3.91 9.49
N PRO A 169 19.07 -3.21 10.61
CA PRO A 169 19.93 -3.72 11.68
C PRO A 169 19.41 -5.04 12.23
N GLU A 170 20.32 -5.93 12.60
CA GLU A 170 19.94 -7.15 13.31
C GLU A 170 19.20 -6.82 14.60
N LEU A 171 18.13 -7.57 14.85
CA LEU A 171 17.51 -7.56 16.17
C LEU A 171 18.47 -8.21 17.15
N LEU A 172 19.04 -7.42 18.03
CA LEU A 172 19.83 -7.96 19.15
C LEU A 172 18.85 -8.71 20.06
N ALA A 173 18.78 -10.02 19.92
CA ALA A 173 18.08 -10.85 20.90
C ALA A 173 18.69 -10.54 22.29
N PRO A 174 17.85 -10.33 23.30
CA PRO A 174 18.36 -10.20 24.67
C PRO A 174 19.18 -11.44 24.98
N LYS A 175 20.44 -11.26 25.40
CA LYS A 175 21.45 -12.33 25.57
C LYS A 175 21.04 -13.51 26.48
N ASN A 176 19.85 -13.46 27.08
CA ASN A 176 19.37 -14.41 28.08
C ASN A 176 17.94 -14.94 27.84
N THR A 177 17.41 -14.87 26.62
CA THR A 177 16.08 -15.41 26.36
C THR A 177 16.14 -16.43 25.22
N ASP A 178 15.73 -17.66 25.50
CA ASP A 178 15.45 -18.74 24.53
C ASP A 178 14.21 -18.41 23.63
N LEU A 179 13.89 -17.12 23.49
CA LEU A 179 12.76 -16.67 22.68
C LEU A 179 13.16 -16.74 21.22
N SER A 180 12.48 -17.60 20.47
CA SER A 180 12.58 -17.61 19.01
C SER A 180 12.15 -16.25 18.42
N LEU A 181 12.66 -15.89 17.24
CA LEU A 181 12.24 -14.68 16.51
C LEU A 181 10.71 -14.59 16.39
N ALA A 182 10.05 -15.73 16.14
CA ALA A 182 8.58 -15.82 16.08
C ALA A 182 7.91 -15.39 17.40
N SER A 183 8.50 -15.76 18.55
CA SER A 183 7.98 -15.37 19.87
C SER A 183 8.16 -13.86 20.14
N LEU A 184 9.26 -13.28 19.67
CA LEU A 184 9.50 -11.83 19.77
C LEU A 184 8.52 -11.04 18.90
N LEU A 185 8.33 -11.45 17.66
CA LEU A 185 7.36 -10.81 16.75
C LEU A 185 5.93 -10.94 17.26
N LYS A 186 5.56 -12.11 17.81
CA LYS A 186 4.24 -12.29 18.42
C LYS A 186 4.05 -11.35 19.62
N LYS A 187 5.04 -11.27 20.52
CA LYS A 187 5.00 -10.38 21.68
C LYS A 187 4.89 -8.90 21.25
N GLN A 188 5.55 -8.50 20.19
CA GLN A 188 5.43 -7.17 19.63
C GLN A 188 4.01 -6.92 19.09
N ALA A 189 3.42 -7.88 18.35
CA ALA A 189 2.05 -7.78 17.86
C ALA A 189 1.01 -7.72 18.98
N ASP A 190 1.23 -8.47 20.08
CA ASP A 190 0.34 -8.48 21.25
C ASP A 190 0.38 -7.14 22.01
N ASN A 191 1.52 -6.43 21.96
CA ASN A 191 1.73 -5.13 22.62
C ASN A 191 1.58 -3.93 21.67
N TYR A 192 0.99 -4.13 20.50
CA TYR A 192 0.80 -3.08 19.51
C TYR A 192 0.08 -1.85 20.10
N THR A 193 0.56 -0.67 19.75
CA THR A 193 -0.09 0.63 20.00
C THR A 193 -0.01 1.49 18.76
N THR A 194 -0.97 2.38 18.54
CA THR A 194 -0.98 3.30 17.38
C THR A 194 0.25 4.22 17.32
N ARG A 195 0.96 4.40 18.43
CA ARG A 195 2.21 5.16 18.50
C ARG A 195 3.33 4.55 17.66
N GLU A 196 3.28 3.24 17.38
CA GLU A 196 4.30 2.56 16.55
C GLU A 196 4.43 3.20 15.17
N TRP A 197 3.36 3.73 14.59
CA TRP A 197 3.42 4.42 13.30
C TRP A 197 4.38 5.61 13.25
N THR A 198 4.68 6.20 14.40
CA THR A 198 5.57 7.36 14.53
C THR A 198 6.84 7.09 15.34
N THR A 199 6.94 5.94 16.01
CA THR A 199 8.06 5.65 16.93
C THR A 199 8.85 4.38 16.57
N ASP A 200 8.25 3.42 15.85
CA ASP A 200 8.94 2.21 15.44
C ASP A 200 10.06 2.55 14.43
N ARG A 201 11.29 2.18 14.77
CA ARG A 201 12.49 2.50 13.98
C ARG A 201 12.48 1.85 12.60
N ASP A 202 11.97 0.62 12.50
CA ASP A 202 11.88 -0.09 11.23
C ASP A 202 10.90 0.61 10.29
N LEU A 203 9.73 1.01 10.81
CA LEU A 203 8.72 1.72 10.02
C LEU A 203 9.21 3.10 9.58
N LEU A 204 9.90 3.82 10.45
CA LEU A 204 10.49 5.11 10.12
C LEU A 204 11.59 4.96 9.06
N GLN A 205 12.46 3.95 9.20
CA GLN A 205 13.49 3.65 8.21
C GLN A 205 12.86 3.24 6.87
N LEU A 206 11.82 2.39 6.91
CA LEU A 206 11.15 1.86 5.72
C LEU A 206 10.61 2.98 4.80
N ARG A 207 10.12 4.07 5.38
CA ARG A 207 9.59 5.25 4.67
C ARG A 207 10.52 6.46 4.67
N GLY A 208 11.78 6.31 5.06
CA GLY A 208 12.69 7.41 5.37
C GLY A 208 12.90 8.44 4.26
N LEU A 209 12.70 8.09 2.99
CA LEU A 209 12.75 9.02 1.86
C LEU A 209 11.46 9.87 1.71
N ALA A 210 10.30 9.38 2.18
CA ALA A 210 9.03 10.09 2.09
C ALA A 210 8.91 11.15 3.20
N THR A 211 9.63 12.25 3.02
CA THR A 211 9.63 13.37 3.96
C THR A 211 8.28 14.08 4.03
N PRO A 212 7.95 14.81 5.12
CA PRO A 212 6.73 15.62 5.19
C PRO A 212 6.61 16.62 4.04
N ALA A 213 7.71 17.26 3.65
CA ALA A 213 7.74 18.20 2.52
C ALA A 213 7.40 17.52 1.18
N PHE A 214 7.89 16.29 0.96
CA PHE A 214 7.53 15.48 -0.19
C PHE A 214 6.03 15.14 -0.17
N ASN A 215 5.50 14.68 0.95
CA ASN A 215 4.10 14.27 1.07
C ASN A 215 3.13 15.43 0.82
N GLU A 216 3.41 16.63 1.35
CA GLU A 216 2.60 17.83 1.09
C GLU A 216 2.65 18.22 -0.39
N LYS A 217 3.84 18.23 -1.00
CA LYS A 217 4.00 18.55 -2.42
C LYS A 217 3.28 17.53 -3.30
N PHE A 218 3.42 16.25 -3.03
CA PHE A 218 2.73 15.19 -3.76
C PHE A 218 1.21 15.33 -3.64
N LYS A 219 0.70 15.57 -2.43
CA LYS A 219 -0.73 15.81 -2.18
C LYS A 219 -1.26 17.00 -2.99
N GLU A 220 -0.51 18.09 -3.05
CA GLU A 220 -0.87 19.26 -3.86
C GLU A 220 -0.87 18.91 -5.37
N GLY A 221 0.14 18.17 -5.84
CA GLY A 221 0.23 17.68 -7.21
C GLY A 221 -0.94 16.79 -7.61
N ILE A 222 -1.32 15.83 -6.77
CA ILE A 222 -2.50 14.96 -6.98
C ILE A 222 -3.79 15.76 -6.98
N ASN A 223 -3.96 16.71 -6.07
CA ASN A 223 -5.16 17.55 -6.06
C ASN A 223 -5.27 18.41 -7.33
N ALA A 224 -4.16 18.97 -7.81
CA ALA A 224 -4.11 19.69 -9.08
C ALA A 224 -4.45 18.77 -10.27
N TYR A 225 -3.91 17.55 -10.29
CA TYR A 225 -4.20 16.55 -11.31
C TYR A 225 -5.69 16.17 -11.34
N LEU A 226 -6.30 15.89 -10.19
CA LEU A 226 -7.72 15.55 -10.07
C LEU A 226 -8.62 16.72 -10.43
N ALA A 227 -8.18 17.96 -10.17
CA ALA A 227 -8.86 19.19 -10.58
C ALA A 227 -8.66 19.54 -12.06
N ALA A 228 -8.01 18.68 -12.86
CA ALA A 228 -7.66 18.90 -14.26
C ALA A 228 -6.71 20.10 -14.53
N ASN A 229 -6.06 20.62 -13.50
CA ASN A 229 -4.97 21.62 -13.64
C ASN A 229 -3.64 20.89 -13.92
N TRP A 230 -3.53 20.36 -15.13
CA TRP A 230 -2.40 19.48 -15.50
C TRP A 230 -1.07 20.22 -15.62
N ALA A 231 -1.08 21.53 -15.90
CA ALA A 231 0.17 22.31 -15.93
C ALA A 231 0.81 22.36 -14.53
N LYS A 232 0.02 22.73 -13.50
CA LYS A 232 0.47 22.75 -12.11
C LYS A 232 0.80 21.34 -11.60
N ALA A 233 -0.05 20.35 -11.92
CA ALA A 233 0.18 18.96 -11.53
C ALA A 233 1.52 18.42 -12.06
N ARG A 234 1.82 18.69 -13.33
CA ARG A 234 3.08 18.27 -13.96
C ARG A 234 4.28 18.83 -13.22
N GLN A 235 4.30 20.13 -12.98
CA GLN A 235 5.41 20.78 -12.28
C GLN A 235 5.65 20.14 -10.90
N LEU A 236 4.59 20.00 -10.09
CA LEU A 236 4.70 19.47 -8.73
C LEU A 236 5.12 17.99 -8.71
N LEU A 237 4.58 17.17 -9.63
CA LEU A 237 4.94 15.75 -9.69
C LEU A 237 6.34 15.52 -10.26
N GLU A 238 6.83 16.36 -11.18
CA GLU A 238 8.23 16.32 -11.62
C GLU A 238 9.21 16.71 -10.50
N GLU A 239 8.83 17.66 -9.65
CA GLU A 239 9.60 17.98 -8.45
C GLU A 239 9.58 16.83 -7.43
N CYS A 240 8.43 16.16 -7.22
CA CYS A 240 8.32 14.98 -6.38
C CYS A 240 9.20 13.82 -6.89
N ASP A 241 9.21 13.59 -8.20
CA ASP A 241 10.03 12.57 -8.83
C ASP A 241 11.53 12.81 -8.55
N LYS A 242 11.99 14.06 -8.71
CA LYS A 242 13.38 14.45 -8.39
C LYS A 242 13.71 14.30 -6.90
N MET A 243 12.78 14.60 -6.00
CA MET A 243 13.00 14.42 -4.55
C MET A 243 13.26 12.96 -4.19
N MET A 244 12.79 12.03 -5.04
CA MET A 244 12.87 10.58 -4.84
C MET A 244 13.93 9.90 -5.74
N GLU A 245 14.88 10.62 -6.31
CA GLU A 245 15.94 10.04 -7.16
C GLU A 245 16.73 8.91 -6.48
N LYS A 246 16.86 8.95 -5.15
CA LYS A 246 17.55 7.92 -4.35
C LYS A 246 16.67 6.72 -4.01
N SER A 247 15.43 6.68 -4.47
CA SER A 247 14.54 5.54 -4.27
C SER A 247 14.96 4.33 -5.10
N ASP A 248 14.35 3.19 -4.83
CA ASP A 248 14.58 1.91 -5.52
C ASP A 248 14.42 1.97 -7.05
N ARG A 249 13.74 2.99 -7.55
CA ARG A 249 13.40 3.18 -8.96
C ARG A 249 14.06 4.41 -9.58
N GLY A 250 14.85 5.16 -8.82
CA GLY A 250 15.43 6.42 -9.30
C GLY A 250 14.37 7.51 -9.49
N GLY A 251 13.33 7.55 -8.64
CA GLY A 251 12.27 8.53 -8.66
C GLY A 251 11.04 8.07 -7.89
N ASP A 252 9.94 8.83 -7.97
CA ASP A 252 8.66 8.46 -7.37
C ASP A 252 7.77 7.72 -8.39
N GLY A 253 7.60 6.41 -8.21
CA GLY A 253 6.79 5.57 -9.11
C GLY A 253 5.38 6.12 -9.39
N PRO A 254 4.59 6.53 -8.37
CA PRO A 254 3.29 7.15 -8.58
C PRO A 254 3.35 8.44 -9.40
N SER A 255 4.30 9.35 -9.12
CA SER A 255 4.49 10.56 -9.93
C SER A 255 4.81 10.23 -11.38
N GLN A 256 5.72 9.29 -11.63
CA GLN A 256 6.08 8.85 -12.98
C GLN A 256 4.88 8.25 -13.73
N THR A 257 4.06 7.44 -13.04
CA THR A 257 2.85 6.83 -13.63
C THR A 257 1.84 7.88 -14.05
N ILE A 258 1.58 8.88 -13.20
CA ILE A 258 0.61 9.95 -13.49
C ILE A 258 1.16 10.90 -14.57
N LEU A 259 2.45 11.26 -14.51
CA LEU A 259 3.11 12.04 -15.56
C LEU A 259 3.06 11.34 -16.91
N GLY A 260 3.27 10.02 -16.92
CA GLY A 260 3.12 9.19 -18.13
C GLY A 260 1.69 9.22 -18.66
N TYR A 261 0.69 9.10 -17.80
CA TYR A 261 -0.71 9.20 -18.18
C TYR A 261 -1.04 10.56 -18.78
N MET A 262 -0.60 11.66 -18.15
CA MET A 262 -0.84 13.01 -18.66
C MET A 262 -0.17 13.26 -20.02
N ARG A 263 1.04 12.71 -20.25
CA ARG A 263 1.74 12.81 -21.54
C ARG A 263 0.99 12.10 -22.68
N ASN A 264 0.39 10.96 -22.38
CA ASN A 264 -0.34 10.17 -23.39
C ASN A 264 -1.73 10.74 -23.72
N ARG A 265 -2.21 11.73 -22.98
CA ARG A 265 -3.54 12.32 -23.11
C ARG A 265 -3.53 13.82 -23.48
N ALA A 266 -2.35 14.46 -23.44
CA ALA A 266 -2.14 15.84 -23.89
C ALA A 266 -1.82 15.88 -25.37
#